data_d91e2d118baa26946fa38b828dbb8815
#
_entry.id   d91e2d118baa26946fa38b828dbb8815
#
_cell.length_a   1.000
_cell.length_b   1.000
_cell.length_c   1.000
_cell.angle_alpha   90.00
_cell.angle_beta   90.00
_cell.angle_gamma   90.00
#
_symmetry.space_group_name_H-M   'P 1'
#
loop_
_entity.id
_entity.type
_entity.pdbx_description
1 polymer ?
#
loop_
_entity_poly.entity_id
_entity_poly.type
_entity_poly.pdbx_seq_one_letter_code
_entity_poly.pdbx_strand_id
1 'polypeptide(L)'
;VVVYANNSTTLIGHVTIEGEVAGKGDVVAIYVGSELRGKQEVVDPAVGGGVAWVNAQVNSKGGEETISFKVWDSSTGVTHEKSGTSAVITTGGAIGSSTSPLMIEMKDSETQTLSLNAGWNLVSLYVEPTDMAATTVLAPISSSLLQIKNLQSSYDPGIPSFLNTLSSLNVKDGYWVKVSEAVSLDVEGMVPSGASISVKSGWNLVGYPRLTGEATGDELTSLGSTVVQIKKLTKSFDPSLPSFLNTLSTMVPGSGYWLKVSADGTWTVGTVSESGSGRGLGKMGPGGLVVDWGRVVIYPNLSATVLSEVSVGGKSVTKGSVVGAFVGDELRAEQDVVLANGRSYATLNVNLAGRERVTFRIREAASGEEYQVAKVMELGLGERHG
;
A
#
# COMPACT_ATOMS: atom_id res chain seq x y z
N VAL A 1 -23.67 -24.20 -22.07
CA VAL A 1 -23.08 -25.17 -21.15
C VAL A 1 -22.65 -26.39 -21.94
N VAL A 2 -21.39 -26.79 -21.78
CA VAL A 2 -20.87 -28.05 -22.35
C VAL A 2 -21.32 -29.19 -21.45
N VAL A 3 -21.93 -30.20 -22.04
CA VAL A 3 -22.46 -31.37 -21.33
C VAL A 3 -21.66 -32.61 -21.69
N TYR A 4 -21.26 -33.36 -20.71
CA TYR A 4 -20.59 -34.66 -20.83
C TYR A 4 -21.51 -35.80 -20.37
N ALA A 5 -21.26 -36.99 -20.88
CA ALA A 5 -22.06 -38.16 -20.54
C ALA A 5 -21.84 -38.72 -19.11
N ASN A 6 -20.99 -38.08 -18.34
CA ASN A 6 -20.67 -38.47 -16.96
C ASN A 6 -21.65 -37.82 -15.95
N ASN A 7 -21.69 -38.32 -14.73
CA ASN A 7 -22.44 -37.66 -13.65
C ASN A 7 -21.84 -36.27 -13.35
N SER A 8 -22.74 -35.30 -13.17
CA SER A 8 -22.35 -33.96 -12.75
C SER A 8 -21.94 -33.92 -11.28
N THR A 9 -21.16 -32.91 -10.91
CA THR A 9 -20.90 -32.53 -9.52
C THR A 9 -21.96 -31.52 -9.07
N THR A 10 -22.53 -31.71 -7.88
CA THR A 10 -23.41 -30.70 -7.26
C THR A 10 -22.58 -29.68 -6.53
N LEU A 11 -22.82 -28.39 -6.80
CA LEU A 11 -22.18 -27.27 -6.10
C LEU A 11 -23.22 -26.50 -5.30
N ILE A 12 -22.95 -26.32 -4.01
CA ILE A 12 -23.75 -25.47 -3.11
C ILE A 12 -22.83 -24.38 -2.56
N GLY A 13 -23.16 -23.12 -2.83
CA GLY A 13 -22.33 -21.99 -2.44
C GLY A 13 -23.10 -20.74 -2.08
N HIS A 14 -22.41 -19.81 -1.46
CA HIS A 14 -22.81 -18.41 -1.30
C HIS A 14 -22.04 -17.53 -2.25
N VAL A 15 -22.69 -16.50 -2.76
CA VAL A 15 -22.11 -15.60 -3.78
C VAL A 15 -22.08 -14.18 -3.25
N THR A 16 -20.90 -13.56 -3.35
CA THR A 16 -20.72 -12.13 -3.09
C THR A 16 -20.02 -11.49 -4.29
N ILE A 17 -20.32 -10.21 -4.54
CA ILE A 17 -19.70 -9.37 -5.56
C ILE A 17 -19.16 -8.14 -4.85
N GLU A 18 -17.84 -7.88 -4.95
CA GLU A 18 -17.17 -6.78 -4.29
C GLU A 18 -17.43 -6.70 -2.76
N GLY A 19 -17.63 -7.88 -2.13
CA GLY A 19 -17.93 -8.00 -0.70
C GLY A 19 -19.40 -7.90 -0.32
N GLU A 20 -20.26 -7.45 -1.25
CA GLU A 20 -21.71 -7.39 -1.06
C GLU A 20 -22.39 -8.70 -1.48
N VAL A 21 -23.52 -9.03 -0.86
CA VAL A 21 -24.30 -10.21 -1.21
C VAL A 21 -24.87 -10.04 -2.63
N ALA A 22 -24.61 -11.02 -3.50
CA ALA A 22 -25.17 -11.01 -4.87
C ALA A 22 -26.69 -10.89 -4.87
N GLY A 23 -27.22 -10.13 -5.84
CA GLY A 23 -28.63 -9.77 -5.89
C GLY A 23 -29.50 -10.78 -6.65
N LYS A 24 -30.81 -10.56 -6.58
CA LYS A 24 -31.77 -11.30 -7.41
C LYS A 24 -31.50 -11.03 -8.90
N GLY A 25 -31.45 -12.08 -9.69
CA GLY A 25 -31.19 -12.02 -11.13
C GLY A 25 -29.73 -12.17 -11.49
N ASP A 26 -28.81 -12.13 -10.51
CA ASP A 26 -27.41 -12.41 -10.76
C ASP A 26 -27.18 -13.87 -11.14
N VAL A 27 -26.22 -14.10 -12.02
CA VAL A 27 -26.02 -15.43 -12.60
C VAL A 27 -24.58 -15.88 -12.41
N VAL A 28 -24.42 -17.00 -11.74
CA VAL A 28 -23.12 -17.69 -11.60
C VAL A 28 -22.89 -18.58 -12.82
N ALA A 29 -21.76 -18.42 -13.46
CA ALA A 29 -21.25 -19.26 -14.54
C ALA A 29 -19.98 -19.99 -14.06
N ILE A 30 -19.95 -21.31 -14.24
CA ILE A 30 -18.91 -22.20 -13.72
C ILE A 30 -18.14 -22.76 -14.91
N TYR A 31 -16.81 -22.59 -14.90
CA TYR A 31 -15.93 -22.95 -15.99
C TYR A 31 -14.88 -24.00 -15.57
N VAL A 32 -14.46 -24.82 -16.54
CA VAL A 32 -13.21 -25.59 -16.50
C VAL A 32 -12.35 -25.10 -17.69
N GLY A 33 -11.28 -24.40 -17.39
CA GLY A 33 -10.56 -23.65 -18.41
C GLY A 33 -11.47 -22.63 -19.09
N SER A 34 -11.65 -22.72 -20.41
CA SER A 34 -12.56 -21.86 -21.20
C SER A 34 -13.97 -22.44 -21.39
N GLU A 35 -14.24 -23.67 -20.93
CA GLU A 35 -15.54 -24.34 -21.15
C GLU A 35 -16.53 -24.03 -20.04
N LEU A 36 -17.69 -23.47 -20.40
CA LEU A 36 -18.82 -23.28 -19.47
C LEU A 36 -19.44 -24.64 -19.13
N ARG A 37 -19.31 -25.08 -17.88
CA ARG A 37 -19.75 -26.39 -17.38
C ARG A 37 -21.00 -26.35 -16.52
N GLY A 38 -21.35 -25.22 -15.96
CA GLY A 38 -22.54 -24.98 -15.16
C GLY A 38 -22.97 -23.54 -15.23
N LYS A 39 -24.26 -23.28 -15.03
CA LYS A 39 -24.82 -21.93 -14.96
C LYS A 39 -26.07 -21.94 -14.10
N GLN A 40 -26.17 -21.03 -13.14
CA GLN A 40 -27.32 -20.91 -12.25
C GLN A 40 -27.53 -19.47 -11.80
N GLU A 41 -28.79 -19.01 -11.83
CA GLU A 41 -29.20 -17.78 -11.17
C GLU A 41 -29.15 -17.98 -9.64
N VAL A 42 -28.67 -16.98 -8.89
CA VAL A 42 -28.66 -17.02 -7.45
C VAL A 42 -30.06 -16.99 -6.86
N VAL A 43 -30.26 -17.67 -5.75
CA VAL A 43 -31.51 -17.58 -4.98
C VAL A 43 -31.59 -16.17 -4.38
N ASP A 44 -32.73 -15.50 -4.58
CA ASP A 44 -33.00 -14.18 -4.04
C ASP A 44 -32.67 -14.12 -2.54
N PRO A 45 -31.73 -13.23 -2.09
CA PRO A 45 -31.39 -13.08 -0.69
C PRO A 45 -32.59 -12.84 0.24
N ALA A 46 -33.65 -12.20 -0.26
CA ALA A 46 -34.88 -11.98 0.50
C ALA A 46 -35.57 -13.27 0.94
N VAL A 47 -35.41 -14.36 0.17
CA VAL A 47 -35.92 -15.71 0.54
C VAL A 47 -34.80 -16.63 1.00
N GLY A 48 -33.53 -16.30 0.71
CA GLY A 48 -32.34 -17.04 1.11
C GLY A 48 -31.82 -16.75 2.52
N GLY A 49 -32.57 -16.01 3.34
CA GLY A 49 -32.16 -15.65 4.70
C GLY A 49 -31.06 -14.58 4.74
N GLY A 50 -31.01 -13.65 3.77
CA GLY A 50 -30.02 -12.59 3.64
C GLY A 50 -28.75 -13.03 2.92
N VAL A 51 -28.74 -14.19 2.25
CA VAL A 51 -27.57 -14.76 1.56
C VAL A 51 -27.96 -15.17 0.14
N ALA A 52 -27.11 -14.90 -0.82
CA ALA A 52 -27.29 -15.35 -2.20
C ALA A 52 -26.78 -16.79 -2.36
N TRP A 53 -27.69 -17.73 -2.35
CA TRP A 53 -27.38 -19.14 -2.57
C TRP A 53 -27.27 -19.49 -4.04
N VAL A 54 -26.32 -20.36 -4.38
CA VAL A 54 -26.26 -21.07 -5.66
C VAL A 54 -26.30 -22.58 -5.39
N ASN A 55 -27.14 -23.29 -6.17
CA ASN A 55 -27.17 -24.74 -6.22
C ASN A 55 -27.09 -25.17 -7.68
N ALA A 56 -25.91 -25.44 -8.14
CA ALA A 56 -25.61 -25.68 -9.55
C ALA A 56 -25.15 -27.12 -9.80
N GLN A 57 -25.55 -27.67 -10.98
CA GLN A 57 -24.97 -28.90 -11.50
C GLN A 57 -23.83 -28.53 -12.43
N VAL A 58 -22.62 -29.03 -12.11
CA VAL A 58 -21.40 -28.79 -12.88
C VAL A 58 -21.06 -30.04 -13.68
N ASN A 59 -21.14 -29.95 -15.00
CA ASN A 59 -20.84 -31.08 -15.88
C ASN A 59 -19.35 -31.45 -15.80
N SER A 60 -19.05 -32.72 -15.53
CA SER A 60 -17.68 -33.23 -15.42
C SER A 60 -17.33 -34.07 -16.64
N LYS A 61 -16.12 -33.85 -17.17
CA LYS A 61 -15.54 -34.70 -18.24
C LYS A 61 -15.02 -36.02 -17.71
N GLY A 62 -14.77 -36.12 -16.41
CA GLY A 62 -14.19 -37.27 -15.72
C GLY A 62 -12.86 -36.92 -15.05
N GLY A 63 -12.56 -37.64 -13.96
CA GLY A 63 -11.37 -37.34 -13.15
C GLY A 63 -11.54 -36.09 -12.27
N GLU A 64 -10.43 -35.51 -11.88
CA GLU A 64 -10.37 -34.25 -11.13
C GLU A 64 -10.23 -33.07 -12.11
N GLU A 65 -11.10 -32.09 -11.96
CA GLU A 65 -11.08 -30.87 -12.77
C GLU A 65 -11.18 -29.65 -11.87
N THR A 66 -10.34 -28.64 -12.10
CA THR A 66 -10.42 -27.37 -11.36
C THR A 66 -11.44 -26.44 -12.02
N ILE A 67 -12.38 -25.94 -11.23
CA ILE A 67 -13.38 -24.97 -11.66
C ILE A 67 -13.02 -23.55 -11.25
N SER A 68 -13.44 -22.61 -12.09
CA SER A 68 -13.42 -21.16 -11.84
C SER A 68 -14.83 -20.58 -12.08
N PHE A 69 -15.02 -19.35 -11.62
CA PHE A 69 -16.31 -18.69 -11.62
C PHE A 69 -16.28 -17.37 -12.39
N LYS A 70 -17.41 -17.05 -13.03
CA LYS A 70 -17.77 -15.70 -13.46
C LYS A 70 -19.18 -15.42 -12.94
N VAL A 71 -19.47 -14.18 -12.58
CA VAL A 71 -20.81 -13.79 -12.13
C VAL A 71 -21.25 -12.58 -12.95
N TRP A 72 -22.41 -12.71 -13.59
CA TRP A 72 -23.07 -11.57 -14.19
C TRP A 72 -23.95 -10.89 -13.15
N ASP A 73 -23.65 -9.63 -12.88
CA ASP A 73 -24.41 -8.75 -12.00
C ASP A 73 -25.57 -8.13 -12.81
N SER A 74 -26.78 -8.50 -12.45
CA SER A 74 -27.99 -8.03 -13.12
C SER A 74 -28.31 -6.55 -12.87
N SER A 75 -27.83 -5.99 -11.76
CA SER A 75 -28.08 -4.63 -11.37
C SER A 75 -27.25 -3.62 -12.16
N THR A 76 -26.01 -3.98 -12.49
CA THR A 76 -25.07 -3.15 -13.24
C THR A 76 -24.92 -3.57 -14.72
N GLY A 77 -25.30 -4.82 -15.05
CA GLY A 77 -25.08 -5.44 -16.36
C GLY A 77 -23.63 -5.84 -16.61
N VAL A 78 -22.78 -5.82 -15.58
CA VAL A 78 -21.35 -6.15 -15.67
C VAL A 78 -21.15 -7.64 -15.39
N THR A 79 -20.18 -8.25 -16.08
CA THR A 79 -19.72 -9.61 -15.75
C THR A 79 -18.41 -9.51 -14.99
N HIS A 80 -18.41 -9.95 -13.74
CA HIS A 80 -17.21 -10.10 -12.92
C HIS A 80 -16.51 -11.40 -13.33
N GLU A 81 -15.31 -11.30 -13.82
CA GLU A 81 -14.57 -12.44 -14.41
C GLU A 81 -13.52 -13.02 -13.46
N LYS A 82 -13.17 -12.28 -12.42
CA LYS A 82 -12.10 -12.66 -11.50
C LYS A 82 -12.68 -13.08 -10.16
N SER A 83 -12.39 -14.30 -9.77
CA SER A 83 -12.78 -14.87 -8.47
C SER A 83 -11.53 -15.35 -7.76
N GLY A 84 -11.37 -14.97 -6.49
CA GLY A 84 -10.38 -15.59 -5.59
C GLY A 84 -10.72 -17.03 -5.22
N THR A 85 -11.89 -17.52 -5.66
CA THR A 85 -12.38 -18.86 -5.34
C THR A 85 -12.16 -19.81 -6.50
N SER A 86 -11.53 -20.94 -6.24
CA SER A 86 -11.49 -22.11 -7.11
C SER A 86 -11.84 -23.36 -6.32
N ALA A 87 -12.28 -24.41 -7.00
CA ALA A 87 -12.52 -25.69 -6.36
C ALA A 87 -12.20 -26.83 -7.32
N VAL A 88 -12.00 -28.03 -6.77
CA VAL A 88 -11.80 -29.24 -7.56
C VAL A 88 -13.07 -30.05 -7.56
N ILE A 89 -13.59 -30.33 -8.76
CA ILE A 89 -14.74 -31.23 -8.95
C ILE A 89 -14.29 -32.64 -9.27
N THR A 90 -15.10 -33.61 -8.86
CA THR A 90 -14.99 -35.02 -9.23
C THR A 90 -16.32 -35.51 -9.74
N THR A 91 -16.33 -36.42 -10.69
CA THR A 91 -17.56 -36.99 -11.28
C THR A 91 -18.49 -37.54 -10.20
N GLY A 92 -19.73 -37.06 -10.14
CA GLY A 92 -20.72 -37.45 -9.16
C GLY A 92 -20.47 -36.96 -7.74
N GLY A 93 -19.51 -36.05 -7.56
CA GLY A 93 -19.17 -35.45 -6.27
C GLY A 93 -20.13 -34.33 -5.84
N ALA A 94 -19.83 -33.77 -4.68
CA ALA A 94 -20.47 -32.54 -4.18
C ALA A 94 -19.44 -31.59 -3.61
N ILE A 95 -19.65 -30.30 -3.83
CA ILE A 95 -18.85 -29.20 -3.26
C ILE A 95 -19.77 -28.29 -2.46
N GLY A 96 -19.42 -28.06 -1.21
CA GLY A 96 -20.25 -27.32 -0.29
C GLY A 96 -21.48 -28.07 0.16
N SER A 97 -22.17 -27.52 1.14
CA SER A 97 -23.42 -28.00 1.69
C SER A 97 -24.24 -26.84 2.25
N SER A 98 -25.47 -27.08 2.68
CA SER A 98 -26.29 -26.06 3.35
C SER A 98 -25.73 -25.57 4.68
N THR A 99 -24.84 -26.34 5.33
CA THR A 99 -24.18 -25.96 6.58
C THR A 99 -22.74 -25.51 6.42
N SER A 100 -22.12 -25.78 5.27
CA SER A 100 -20.75 -25.36 4.91
C SER A 100 -20.69 -25.09 3.41
N PRO A 101 -21.31 -23.99 2.96
CA PRO A 101 -21.31 -23.63 1.54
C PRO A 101 -19.93 -23.23 1.04
N LEU A 102 -19.67 -23.42 -0.27
CA LEU A 102 -18.52 -22.80 -0.90
C LEU A 102 -18.73 -21.28 -0.97
N MET A 103 -17.80 -20.49 -0.47
CA MET A 103 -17.84 -19.04 -0.59
C MET A 103 -17.31 -18.64 -1.97
N ILE A 104 -18.18 -18.16 -2.84
CA ILE A 104 -17.84 -17.66 -4.19
C ILE A 104 -17.77 -16.14 -4.10
N GLU A 105 -16.55 -15.63 -3.94
CA GLU A 105 -16.30 -14.20 -3.87
C GLU A 105 -15.79 -13.71 -5.22
N MET A 106 -16.57 -12.80 -5.83
CA MET A 106 -16.14 -12.10 -7.05
C MET A 106 -15.53 -10.76 -6.66
N LYS A 107 -14.24 -10.60 -6.98
CA LYS A 107 -13.51 -9.34 -6.80
C LYS A 107 -12.66 -9.13 -8.03
N ASP A 108 -12.66 -7.91 -8.57
CA ASP A 108 -11.79 -7.59 -9.68
C ASP A 108 -10.34 -7.52 -9.19
N SER A 109 -9.45 -8.31 -9.79
CA SER A 109 -8.03 -8.19 -9.50
C SER A 109 -7.47 -6.96 -10.19
N GLU A 110 -6.55 -6.28 -9.50
CA GLU A 110 -5.79 -5.15 -10.00
C GLU A 110 -4.32 -5.50 -10.12
N THR A 111 -3.63 -4.83 -11.03
CA THR A 111 -2.18 -4.91 -11.14
C THR A 111 -1.55 -3.70 -10.47
N GLN A 112 -0.85 -3.95 -9.38
CA GLN A 112 -0.03 -2.94 -8.72
C GLN A 112 1.37 -2.94 -9.32
N THR A 113 1.80 -1.79 -9.86
CA THR A 113 3.17 -1.60 -10.32
C THR A 113 3.99 -0.83 -9.29
N LEU A 114 5.03 -1.46 -8.75
CA LEU A 114 6.00 -0.85 -7.86
C LEU A 114 7.27 -0.50 -8.64
N SER A 115 7.50 0.79 -8.89
CA SER A 115 8.74 1.28 -9.49
C SER A 115 9.81 1.42 -8.40
N LEU A 116 10.80 0.54 -8.41
CA LEU A 116 11.89 0.47 -7.44
C LEU A 116 13.15 1.11 -8.02
N ASN A 117 13.76 1.99 -7.25
CA ASN A 117 15.06 2.57 -7.60
C ASN A 117 16.19 1.71 -7.03
N ALA A 118 17.39 1.74 -7.64
CA ALA A 118 18.58 1.13 -7.04
C ALA A 118 18.78 1.59 -5.59
N GLY A 119 19.09 0.65 -4.70
CA GLY A 119 19.16 0.87 -3.27
C GLY A 119 17.84 0.60 -2.55
N TRP A 120 17.61 1.27 -1.41
CA TRP A 120 16.46 1.05 -0.55
C TRP A 120 15.21 1.80 -0.99
N ASN A 121 14.07 1.11 -1.01
CA ASN A 121 12.74 1.63 -1.30
C ASN A 121 11.79 1.28 -0.14
N LEU A 122 10.92 2.22 0.23
CA LEU A 122 9.90 2.00 1.26
C LEU A 122 8.54 1.85 0.58
N VAL A 123 8.01 0.64 0.56
CA VAL A 123 6.83 0.24 -0.21
C VAL A 123 5.80 -0.50 0.63
N SER A 124 4.62 -0.68 0.08
CA SER A 124 3.61 -1.63 0.56
C SER A 124 2.82 -2.22 -0.61
N LEU A 125 2.08 -3.28 -0.34
CA LEU A 125 1.10 -3.81 -1.28
C LEU A 125 -0.28 -3.21 -0.99
N TYR A 126 -1.03 -2.91 -2.05
CA TYR A 126 -2.46 -2.60 -1.96
C TYR A 126 -3.33 -3.65 -2.67
N VAL A 127 -2.69 -4.68 -3.23
CA VAL A 127 -3.35 -5.87 -3.76
C VAL A 127 -2.89 -7.11 -3.02
N GLU A 128 -3.78 -8.08 -2.88
CA GLU A 128 -3.53 -9.38 -2.27
C GLU A 128 -3.49 -10.45 -3.37
N PRO A 129 -2.29 -10.86 -3.84
CA PRO A 129 -2.15 -12.05 -4.69
C PRO A 129 -2.72 -13.30 -4.03
N THR A 130 -3.13 -14.26 -4.82
CA THR A 130 -3.58 -15.58 -4.32
C THR A 130 -2.49 -16.30 -3.51
N ASP A 131 -1.22 -16.12 -3.90
CA ASP A 131 -0.07 -16.58 -3.13
C ASP A 131 0.77 -15.40 -2.66
N MET A 132 0.73 -15.12 -1.36
CA MET A 132 1.47 -14.06 -0.69
C MET A 132 2.88 -14.48 -0.27
N ALA A 133 3.35 -15.68 -0.63
CA ALA A 133 4.72 -16.10 -0.32
C ALA A 133 5.73 -15.08 -0.90
N ALA A 134 6.69 -14.66 -0.07
CA ALA A 134 7.68 -13.65 -0.48
C ALA A 134 8.46 -14.10 -1.73
N THR A 135 8.75 -15.38 -1.85
CA THR A 135 9.41 -15.98 -3.01
C THR A 135 8.58 -15.89 -4.29
N THR A 136 7.25 -16.03 -4.19
CA THR A 136 6.33 -15.94 -5.32
C THR A 136 6.14 -14.50 -5.77
N VAL A 137 5.80 -13.61 -4.83
CA VAL A 137 5.54 -12.18 -5.14
C VAL A 137 6.79 -11.50 -5.69
N LEU A 138 7.97 -11.83 -5.19
CA LEU A 138 9.23 -11.19 -5.58
C LEU A 138 9.97 -11.91 -6.72
N ALA A 139 9.43 -13.04 -7.22
CA ALA A 139 10.05 -13.81 -8.31
C ALA A 139 10.40 -12.96 -9.55
N PRO A 140 9.52 -12.02 -10.02
CA PRO A 140 9.81 -11.22 -11.21
C PRO A 140 11.07 -10.35 -11.10
N ILE A 141 11.46 -9.95 -9.88
CA ILE A 141 12.63 -9.10 -9.63
C ILE A 141 13.77 -9.83 -8.92
N SER A 142 13.72 -11.17 -8.85
CA SER A 142 14.69 -12.00 -8.10
C SER A 142 16.16 -11.76 -8.50
N SER A 143 16.42 -11.43 -9.76
CA SER A 143 17.78 -11.11 -10.26
C SER A 143 18.35 -9.80 -9.73
N SER A 144 17.48 -8.83 -9.41
CA SER A 144 17.88 -7.51 -8.92
C SER A 144 17.62 -7.35 -7.43
N LEU A 145 16.84 -8.27 -6.81
CA LEU A 145 16.51 -8.21 -5.39
C LEU A 145 17.73 -8.55 -4.53
N LEU A 146 18.09 -7.63 -3.63
CA LEU A 146 19.14 -7.87 -2.64
C LEU A 146 18.54 -8.24 -1.27
N GLN A 147 17.47 -7.56 -0.84
CA GLN A 147 16.83 -7.85 0.44
C GLN A 147 15.44 -7.21 0.50
N ILE A 148 14.50 -7.83 1.20
CA ILE A 148 13.27 -7.22 1.69
C ILE A 148 13.14 -7.46 3.18
N LYS A 149 12.62 -6.46 3.92
CA LYS A 149 12.37 -6.59 5.36
C LYS A 149 11.18 -5.72 5.80
N ASN A 150 10.47 -6.18 6.81
CA ASN A 150 9.56 -5.39 7.62
C ASN A 150 10.15 -5.11 9.01
N LEU A 151 9.32 -4.86 10.03
CA LEU A 151 9.78 -4.52 11.36
C LEU A 151 10.43 -5.72 12.09
N GLN A 152 9.98 -6.96 11.83
CA GLN A 152 10.35 -8.16 12.56
C GLN A 152 11.11 -9.19 11.72
N SER A 153 10.94 -9.18 10.40
CA SER A 153 11.36 -10.28 9.52
C SER A 153 12.07 -9.77 8.27
N SER A 154 12.90 -10.61 7.69
CA SER A 154 13.62 -10.30 6.44
C SER A 154 13.72 -11.51 5.51
N TYR A 155 13.83 -11.22 4.21
CA TYR A 155 14.15 -12.19 3.17
C TYR A 155 15.30 -11.64 2.31
N ASP A 156 16.31 -12.45 2.13
CA ASP A 156 17.51 -12.20 1.31
C ASP A 156 17.74 -13.44 0.42
N PRO A 157 17.62 -13.31 -0.91
CA PRO A 157 17.82 -14.45 -1.81
C PRO A 157 19.25 -14.96 -1.85
N GLY A 158 20.23 -14.18 -1.37
CA GLY A 158 21.66 -14.55 -1.34
C GLY A 158 22.08 -15.42 -0.17
N ILE A 159 21.19 -15.68 0.80
CA ILE A 159 21.48 -16.51 1.96
C ILE A 159 20.67 -17.82 1.95
N PRO A 160 21.09 -18.86 2.68
CA PRO A 160 20.32 -20.10 2.81
C PRO A 160 18.87 -19.84 3.28
N SER A 161 17.90 -20.52 2.68
CA SER A 161 16.47 -20.28 2.89
C SER A 161 16.03 -20.38 4.37
N PHE A 162 16.67 -21.24 5.15
CA PHE A 162 16.36 -21.42 6.59
C PHE A 162 16.77 -20.22 7.47
N LEU A 163 17.55 -19.26 6.96
CA LEU A 163 17.89 -18.00 7.63
C LEU A 163 16.91 -16.87 7.30
N ASN A 164 16.07 -17.08 6.30
CA ASN A 164 15.02 -16.12 5.95
C ASN A 164 13.83 -16.24 6.90
N THR A 165 13.45 -15.14 7.50
CA THR A 165 12.35 -15.08 8.48
C THR A 165 11.07 -14.49 7.89
N LEU A 166 11.15 -13.79 6.76
CA LEU A 166 9.99 -13.26 6.03
C LEU A 166 9.56 -14.29 4.97
N SER A 167 8.60 -15.14 5.31
CA SER A 167 8.08 -16.17 4.41
C SER A 167 6.90 -15.69 3.56
N SER A 168 6.09 -14.75 4.07
CA SER A 168 4.89 -14.24 3.40
C SER A 168 4.81 -12.73 3.57
N LEU A 169 4.32 -12.04 2.55
CA LEU A 169 4.00 -10.61 2.60
C LEU A 169 2.59 -10.39 3.15
N ASN A 170 2.25 -9.14 3.47
CA ASN A 170 0.94 -8.74 3.97
C ASN A 170 0.68 -7.29 3.54
N VAL A 171 -0.51 -6.97 3.07
CA VAL A 171 -0.89 -5.61 2.66
C VAL A 171 -0.90 -4.60 3.82
N LYS A 172 -0.98 -5.10 5.08
CA LYS A 172 -0.97 -4.26 6.29
C LYS A 172 0.42 -3.79 6.68
N ASP A 173 1.46 -4.43 6.14
CA ASP A 173 2.86 -4.15 6.48
C ASP A 173 3.51 -3.20 5.47
N GLY A 174 4.36 -2.31 5.98
CA GLY A 174 5.34 -1.60 5.18
C GLY A 174 6.63 -2.43 5.03
N TYR A 175 7.27 -2.30 3.88
CA TYR A 175 8.48 -3.04 3.56
C TYR A 175 9.60 -2.13 3.08
N TRP A 176 10.81 -2.39 3.54
CA TRP A 176 12.02 -1.91 2.93
C TRP A 176 12.51 -2.94 1.92
N VAL A 177 12.53 -2.56 0.64
CA VAL A 177 13.02 -3.40 -0.47
C VAL A 177 14.31 -2.80 -1.02
N LYS A 178 15.38 -3.59 -1.06
CA LYS A 178 16.67 -3.21 -1.62
C LYS A 178 16.88 -3.93 -2.94
N VAL A 179 17.13 -3.17 -4.00
CA VAL A 179 17.46 -3.71 -5.33
C VAL A 179 18.80 -3.17 -5.82
N SER A 180 19.50 -3.96 -6.64
CA SER A 180 20.81 -3.60 -7.19
C SER A 180 20.73 -2.52 -8.28
N GLU A 181 19.62 -2.48 -9.00
CA GLU A 181 19.36 -1.56 -10.11
C GLU A 181 17.89 -1.12 -10.10
N ALA A 182 17.53 -0.15 -10.91
CA ALA A 182 16.14 0.28 -11.06
C ALA A 182 15.34 -0.83 -11.76
N VAL A 183 14.23 -1.24 -11.16
CA VAL A 183 13.37 -2.32 -11.65
C VAL A 183 11.91 -2.05 -11.32
N SER A 184 11.00 -2.57 -12.12
CA SER A 184 9.56 -2.54 -11.87
C SER A 184 9.08 -3.91 -11.41
N LEU A 185 8.26 -3.93 -10.36
CA LEU A 185 7.58 -5.13 -9.87
C LEU A 185 6.07 -4.96 -10.08
N ASP A 186 5.52 -5.79 -10.95
CA ASP A 186 4.07 -5.89 -11.14
C ASP A 186 3.53 -7.02 -10.25
N VAL A 187 2.54 -6.68 -9.45
CA VAL A 187 1.85 -7.61 -8.54
C VAL A 187 0.38 -7.59 -8.90
N GLU A 188 -0.14 -8.72 -9.36
CA GLU A 188 -1.58 -8.88 -9.62
C GLU A 188 -2.24 -9.51 -8.38
N GLY A 189 -3.36 -8.96 -7.96
CA GLY A 189 -4.12 -9.46 -6.83
C GLY A 189 -5.43 -8.75 -6.62
N MET A 190 -6.15 -9.16 -5.61
CA MET A 190 -7.43 -8.57 -5.23
C MET A 190 -7.20 -7.34 -4.36
N VAL A 191 -8.01 -6.30 -4.58
CA VAL A 191 -7.98 -5.11 -3.72
C VAL A 191 -8.81 -5.41 -2.47
N PRO A 192 -8.22 -5.32 -1.26
CA PRO A 192 -9.02 -5.52 -0.04
C PRO A 192 -10.08 -4.42 0.09
N SER A 193 -11.30 -4.78 0.46
CA SER A 193 -12.42 -3.85 0.70
C SER A 193 -12.17 -2.88 1.86
N GLY A 194 -11.12 -3.10 2.62
CA GLY A 194 -10.64 -2.30 3.74
C GLY A 194 -9.64 -3.11 4.57
N ALA A 195 -8.91 -2.45 5.42
CA ALA A 195 -7.98 -3.12 6.31
C ALA A 195 -8.03 -2.55 7.73
N SER A 196 -7.99 -3.45 8.70
CA SER A 196 -7.76 -3.10 10.11
C SER A 196 -6.33 -3.47 10.47
N ILE A 197 -5.51 -2.45 10.77
CA ILE A 197 -4.09 -2.59 11.09
C ILE A 197 -3.91 -2.36 12.59
N SER A 198 -3.53 -3.40 13.31
CA SER A 198 -3.19 -3.27 14.74
C SER A 198 -1.87 -2.53 14.89
N VAL A 199 -1.87 -1.44 15.64
CA VAL A 199 -0.68 -0.63 15.94
C VAL A 199 -0.36 -0.66 17.42
N LYS A 200 0.92 -0.66 17.74
CA LYS A 200 1.44 -0.64 19.10
C LYS A 200 1.97 0.74 19.46
N SER A 201 1.90 1.12 20.74
CA SER A 201 2.52 2.35 21.24
C SER A 201 3.97 2.43 20.78
N GLY A 202 4.37 3.60 20.27
CA GLY A 202 5.66 3.80 19.62
C GLY A 202 5.59 3.72 18.10
N TRP A 203 6.67 3.32 17.44
CA TRP A 203 6.80 3.27 16.00
C TRP A 203 6.33 1.95 15.39
N ASN A 204 5.51 2.01 14.36
CA ASN A 204 5.01 0.90 13.55
C ASN A 204 5.40 1.13 12.08
N LEU A 205 5.74 0.06 11.37
CA LEU A 205 5.99 0.08 9.94
C LEU A 205 4.78 -0.53 9.25
N VAL A 206 3.96 0.32 8.62
CA VAL A 206 2.62 -0.05 8.13
C VAL A 206 2.49 0.10 6.63
N GLY A 207 1.63 -0.73 6.02
CA GLY A 207 1.21 -0.61 4.64
C GLY A 207 0.06 0.40 4.47
N TYR A 208 -0.27 0.65 3.21
CA TYR A 208 -1.41 1.48 2.82
C TYR A 208 -2.22 0.76 1.72
N PRO A 209 -3.13 -0.16 2.12
CA PRO A 209 -3.87 -1.03 1.22
C PRO A 209 -5.10 -0.34 0.61
N ARG A 210 -4.90 0.73 -0.16
CA ARG A 210 -5.93 1.45 -0.92
C ARG A 210 -5.49 1.67 -2.36
N LEU A 211 -6.45 1.73 -3.29
CA LEU A 211 -6.23 2.09 -4.69
C LEU A 211 -6.01 3.59 -4.89
N THR A 212 -6.61 4.41 -4.04
CA THR A 212 -6.57 5.87 -4.16
C THR A 212 -5.80 6.50 -3.00
N GLY A 213 -5.17 7.63 -3.28
CA GLY A 213 -4.56 8.45 -2.24
C GLY A 213 -5.59 9.32 -1.53
N GLU A 214 -5.41 9.47 -0.21
CA GLU A 214 -6.27 10.30 0.63
C GLU A 214 -5.46 11.30 1.44
N ALA A 215 -6.11 12.38 1.88
CA ALA A 215 -5.48 13.34 2.77
C ALA A 215 -5.02 12.64 4.06
N THR A 216 -3.75 12.84 4.45
CA THR A 216 -3.12 12.11 5.56
C THR A 216 -3.89 12.26 6.87
N GLY A 217 -4.42 13.46 7.14
CA GLY A 217 -5.21 13.71 8.36
C GLY A 217 -6.52 12.93 8.39
N ASP A 218 -7.20 12.85 7.25
CA ASP A 218 -8.50 12.16 7.13
C ASP A 218 -8.32 10.65 7.28
N GLU A 219 -7.26 10.08 6.70
CA GLU A 219 -6.96 8.66 6.76
C GLU A 219 -6.62 8.17 8.17
N LEU A 220 -6.08 9.05 9.02
CA LEU A 220 -5.69 8.71 10.39
C LEU A 220 -6.79 8.94 11.44
N THR A 221 -8.00 9.33 11.01
CA THR A 221 -9.11 9.68 11.93
C THR A 221 -9.51 8.55 12.87
N SER A 222 -9.43 7.28 12.44
CA SER A 222 -9.75 6.12 13.27
C SER A 222 -8.81 5.95 14.49
N LEU A 223 -7.62 6.52 14.44
CA LEU A 223 -6.65 6.54 15.55
C LEU A 223 -6.82 7.76 16.46
N GLY A 224 -7.56 8.79 16.01
CA GLY A 224 -7.86 10.00 16.78
C GLY A 224 -6.60 10.66 17.35
N SER A 225 -6.67 11.06 18.61
CA SER A 225 -5.58 11.76 19.32
C SER A 225 -4.35 10.90 19.66
N THR A 226 -4.38 9.60 19.36
CA THR A 226 -3.21 8.73 19.62
C THR A 226 -2.12 8.91 18.58
N VAL A 227 -2.41 9.48 17.41
CA VAL A 227 -1.41 9.76 16.38
C VAL A 227 -0.42 10.81 16.87
N VAL A 228 0.86 10.44 16.90
CA VAL A 228 1.96 11.35 17.22
C VAL A 228 2.62 11.86 15.93
N GLN A 229 2.91 10.96 15.00
CA GLN A 229 3.55 11.33 13.74
C GLN A 229 3.44 10.18 12.72
N ILE A 230 3.32 10.52 11.43
CA ILE A 230 3.51 9.56 10.34
C ILE A 230 4.57 10.09 9.37
N LYS A 231 5.40 9.19 8.82
CA LYS A 231 6.51 9.53 7.92
C LYS A 231 6.57 8.60 6.71
N LYS A 232 7.01 9.17 5.59
CA LYS A 232 7.42 8.43 4.39
C LYS A 232 8.70 9.07 3.86
N LEU A 233 9.84 8.36 3.93
CA LEU A 233 11.14 8.89 3.48
C LEU A 233 11.41 10.29 4.03
N THR A 234 11.39 11.30 3.16
CA THR A 234 11.68 12.71 3.47
C THR A 234 10.45 13.53 3.89
N LYS A 235 9.25 12.93 3.92
CA LYS A 235 8.00 13.63 4.24
C LYS A 235 7.44 13.18 5.58
N SER A 236 6.76 14.08 6.30
CA SER A 236 6.08 13.77 7.56
C SER A 236 4.80 14.57 7.77
N PHE A 237 3.92 14.00 8.60
CA PHE A 237 2.73 14.65 9.13
C PHE A 237 2.70 14.45 10.65
N ASP A 238 2.44 15.53 11.37
CA ASP A 238 2.30 15.58 12.82
C ASP A 238 1.07 16.46 13.13
N PRO A 239 -0.01 15.88 13.70
CA PRO A 239 -1.26 16.63 13.93
C PRO A 239 -1.11 17.77 14.94
N SER A 240 -0.06 17.79 15.76
CA SER A 240 0.21 18.87 16.71
C SER A 240 0.84 20.11 16.08
N LEU A 241 1.27 20.00 14.82
CA LEU A 241 1.91 21.11 14.10
C LEU A 241 0.91 21.88 13.23
N PRO A 242 1.17 23.17 12.99
CA PRO A 242 0.49 23.91 11.94
C PRO A 242 0.59 23.19 10.59
N SER A 243 -0.50 23.20 9.80
CA SER A 243 -0.61 22.44 8.55
C SER A 243 0.51 22.73 7.53
N PHE A 244 1.03 23.97 7.51
CA PHE A 244 2.12 24.36 6.60
C PHE A 244 3.48 23.72 6.93
N LEU A 245 3.65 23.15 8.12
CA LEU A 245 4.86 22.39 8.51
C LEU A 245 4.75 20.90 8.19
N ASN A 246 3.57 20.43 7.82
CA ASN A 246 3.32 19.06 7.42
C ASN A 246 3.64 18.87 5.92
N THR A 247 4.67 18.09 5.65
CA THR A 247 5.14 17.83 4.27
C THR A 247 4.51 16.59 3.65
N LEU A 248 3.91 15.71 4.45
CA LEU A 248 3.12 14.56 4.01
C LEU A 248 1.64 14.93 4.05
N SER A 249 1.13 15.55 3.00
CA SER A 249 -0.26 15.98 2.88
C SER A 249 -1.21 14.86 2.45
N THR A 250 -0.70 13.88 1.69
CA THR A 250 -1.49 12.80 1.08
C THR A 250 -0.75 11.49 1.25
N MET A 251 -1.47 10.46 1.68
CA MET A 251 -1.01 9.08 1.63
C MET A 251 -1.20 8.52 0.23
N VAL A 252 -0.25 7.73 -0.25
CA VAL A 252 -0.19 7.27 -1.64
C VAL A 252 -0.15 5.74 -1.68
N PRO A 253 -0.98 5.08 -2.51
CA PRO A 253 -0.94 3.64 -2.73
C PRO A 253 0.46 3.12 -3.05
N GLY A 254 0.76 1.92 -2.62
CA GLY A 254 2.06 1.28 -2.87
C GLY A 254 3.22 1.79 -1.98
N SER A 255 2.93 2.71 -1.05
CA SER A 255 3.93 3.27 -0.14
C SER A 255 3.84 2.69 1.25
N GLY A 256 4.98 2.33 1.83
CA GLY A 256 5.09 2.03 3.25
C GLY A 256 5.25 3.30 4.09
N TYR A 257 4.82 3.24 5.33
CA TYR A 257 4.85 4.37 6.26
C TYR A 257 5.36 3.97 7.63
N TRP A 258 6.10 4.86 8.27
CA TRP A 258 6.38 4.81 9.70
C TRP A 258 5.31 5.60 10.45
N LEU A 259 4.50 4.91 11.26
CA LEU A 259 3.43 5.49 12.07
C LEU A 259 3.80 5.41 13.56
N LYS A 260 3.85 6.55 14.23
CA LYS A 260 4.04 6.64 15.69
C LYS A 260 2.73 6.95 16.36
N VAL A 261 2.34 6.11 17.32
CA VAL A 261 1.17 6.31 18.17
C VAL A 261 1.56 6.33 19.65
N SER A 262 0.80 7.05 20.46
CA SER A 262 1.04 7.17 21.92
C SER A 262 0.46 6.00 22.71
N ALA A 263 -0.48 5.24 22.14
CA ALA A 263 -1.12 4.07 22.74
C ALA A 263 -1.41 3.00 21.68
N ASP A 264 -1.61 1.77 22.13
CA ASP A 264 -2.08 0.68 21.27
C ASP A 264 -3.44 1.02 20.68
N GLY A 265 -3.68 0.62 19.43
CA GLY A 265 -4.92 0.91 18.73
C GLY A 265 -5.10 0.08 17.46
N THR A 266 -6.17 0.37 16.74
CA THR A 266 -6.44 -0.21 15.43
C THR A 266 -6.65 0.92 14.43
N TRP A 267 -5.80 0.96 13.42
CA TRP A 267 -5.96 1.85 12.29
C TRP A 267 -6.86 1.18 11.25
N THR A 268 -8.00 1.80 10.96
CA THR A 268 -8.93 1.33 9.93
C THR A 268 -8.65 2.11 8.65
N VAL A 269 -8.18 1.41 7.62
CA VAL A 269 -7.87 1.93 6.29
C VAL A 269 -9.00 1.53 5.35
N GLY A 270 -9.60 2.52 4.69
CA GLY A 270 -10.47 2.25 3.54
C GLY A 270 -11.79 1.55 3.80
N THR A 271 -12.65 2.09 4.68
CA THR A 271 -14.09 1.91 4.46
C THR A 271 -14.54 3.04 3.55
N VAL A 272 -14.81 2.76 2.28
CA VAL A 272 -15.36 3.75 1.36
C VAL A 272 -16.78 4.04 1.78
N SER A 273 -17.00 5.12 2.53
CA SER A 273 -18.27 5.82 2.44
C SER A 273 -18.24 6.55 1.10
N GLU A 274 -19.01 6.09 0.15
CA GLU A 274 -19.31 6.87 -1.04
C GLU A 274 -20.02 8.16 -0.63
N SER A 275 -19.26 9.22 -0.42
CA SER A 275 -19.79 10.57 -0.55
C SER A 275 -18.65 11.58 -0.65
N GLY A 276 -18.53 12.16 -1.81
CA GLY A 276 -17.98 13.50 -1.93
C GLY A 276 -16.76 13.64 -2.81
N SER A 277 -17.04 13.96 -4.06
CA SER A 277 -16.30 14.87 -4.93
C SER A 277 -14.77 14.74 -4.95
N GLY A 278 -14.29 14.10 -5.98
CA GLY A 278 -12.91 14.23 -6.45
C GLY A 278 -12.52 15.71 -6.57
N ARG A 279 -11.67 16.17 -5.67
CA ARG A 279 -10.85 17.35 -5.90
C ARG A 279 -9.56 16.89 -6.54
N GLY A 280 -9.40 17.27 -7.80
CA GLY A 280 -8.27 16.93 -8.64
C GLY A 280 -6.95 17.17 -7.95
N LEU A 281 -6.02 16.26 -8.22
CA LEU A 281 -4.60 16.40 -7.99
C LEU A 281 -4.15 17.74 -8.59
N GLY A 282 -3.83 18.70 -7.72
CA GLY A 282 -3.19 19.94 -8.13
C GLY A 282 -1.86 19.60 -8.80
N LYS A 283 -1.76 19.89 -10.10
CA LYS A 283 -0.48 19.88 -10.81
C LYS A 283 0.48 20.78 -10.03
N MET A 284 1.59 20.23 -9.59
CA MET A 284 2.75 21.02 -9.18
C MET A 284 3.18 21.85 -10.40
N GLY A 285 3.12 23.18 -10.26
CA GLY A 285 3.59 24.10 -11.28
C GLY A 285 5.11 24.01 -11.48
N PRO A 286 5.63 24.23 -12.70
CA PRO A 286 7.05 24.28 -12.96
C PRO A 286 7.59 25.61 -12.43
N GLY A 287 8.53 25.57 -11.48
CA GLY A 287 9.18 26.78 -10.98
C GLY A 287 10.05 26.60 -9.72
N GLY A 288 10.58 25.40 -9.47
CA GLY A 288 11.63 25.22 -8.47
C GLY A 288 13.02 25.33 -9.13
N LEU A 289 13.95 25.99 -8.44
CA LEU A 289 15.37 25.90 -8.80
C LEU A 289 15.77 24.42 -8.82
N VAL A 290 16.39 23.97 -9.91
CA VAL A 290 17.03 22.66 -9.93
C VAL A 290 18.29 22.78 -9.09
N VAL A 291 18.23 22.30 -7.85
CA VAL A 291 19.38 22.20 -6.97
C VAL A 291 20.04 20.85 -7.27
N ASP A 292 21.27 20.88 -7.77
CA ASP A 292 22.01 19.64 -8.02
C ASP A 292 22.94 19.33 -6.83
N TRP A 293 22.36 18.95 -5.71
CA TRP A 293 23.08 18.36 -4.57
C TRP A 293 23.20 16.84 -4.68
N GLY A 294 22.79 16.27 -5.82
CA GLY A 294 22.70 14.84 -6.02
C GLY A 294 21.42 14.24 -5.43
N ARG A 295 21.37 12.92 -5.46
CA ARG A 295 20.21 12.17 -4.96
C ARG A 295 20.28 11.99 -3.45
N VAL A 296 19.13 12.14 -2.76
CA VAL A 296 19.02 11.82 -1.33
C VAL A 296 19.36 10.34 -1.08
N VAL A 297 20.34 10.09 -0.22
CA VAL A 297 20.74 8.74 0.21
C VAL A 297 19.74 8.26 1.25
N ILE A 298 19.11 7.12 0.98
CA ILE A 298 18.06 6.51 1.83
C ILE A 298 18.68 5.36 2.61
N TYR A 299 18.44 5.35 3.93
CA TYR A 299 18.74 4.23 4.81
C TYR A 299 17.43 3.60 5.29
N PRO A 300 17.37 2.26 5.46
CA PRO A 300 16.15 1.56 5.85
C PRO A 300 15.91 1.63 7.36
N ASN A 301 15.92 2.85 7.89
CA ASN A 301 15.78 3.19 9.29
C ASN A 301 14.78 4.33 9.46
N LEU A 302 14.45 4.66 10.72
CA LEU A 302 13.68 5.86 11.05
C LEU A 302 14.51 7.11 10.77
N SER A 303 13.95 8.05 10.01
CA SER A 303 14.54 9.38 9.85
C SER A 303 14.41 10.22 11.14
N ALA A 304 15.34 11.11 11.39
CA ALA A 304 15.13 12.20 12.35
C ALA A 304 14.30 13.31 11.71
N THR A 305 13.49 14.03 12.49
CA THR A 305 12.75 15.21 12.03
C THR A 305 13.37 16.48 12.58
N VAL A 306 13.74 17.41 11.72
CA VAL A 306 14.24 18.73 12.08
C VAL A 306 13.26 19.78 11.60
N LEU A 307 12.73 20.57 12.54
CA LEU A 307 11.89 21.73 12.30
C LEU A 307 12.74 22.97 12.49
N SER A 308 12.78 23.87 11.54
CA SER A 308 13.55 25.10 11.71
C SER A 308 12.94 26.30 10.98
N GLU A 309 13.09 27.46 11.60
CA GLU A 309 13.01 28.73 10.90
C GLU A 309 14.31 28.91 10.10
N VAL A 310 14.16 29.33 8.84
CA VAL A 310 15.25 29.46 7.87
C VAL A 310 15.51 30.91 7.55
N SER A 311 16.75 31.39 7.75
CA SER A 311 17.11 32.77 7.43
C SER A 311 18.56 32.87 6.92
N VAL A 312 18.81 33.87 6.06
CA VAL A 312 20.13 34.24 5.59
C VAL A 312 20.37 35.70 5.96
N GLY A 313 21.48 35.99 6.67
CA GLY A 313 21.77 37.33 7.17
C GLY A 313 20.67 37.91 8.08
N GLY A 314 19.96 37.04 8.83
CA GLY A 314 18.85 37.45 9.69
C GLY A 314 17.53 37.78 8.99
N LYS A 315 17.43 37.59 7.69
CA LYS A 315 16.22 37.80 6.89
C LYS A 315 15.64 36.47 6.44
N SER A 316 14.31 36.34 6.41
CA SER A 316 13.62 35.19 5.83
C SER A 316 13.99 35.01 4.37
N VAL A 317 14.24 33.77 3.95
CA VAL A 317 14.54 33.44 2.55
C VAL A 317 13.25 33.42 1.71
N THR A 318 13.36 33.52 0.40
CA THR A 318 12.23 33.60 -0.51
C THR A 318 11.63 32.24 -0.83
N LYS A 319 10.38 32.22 -1.32
CA LYS A 319 9.73 31.01 -1.83
C LYS A 319 10.56 30.40 -2.97
N GLY A 320 10.71 29.09 -2.97
CA GLY A 320 11.55 28.34 -3.91
C GLY A 320 12.99 28.14 -3.43
N SER A 321 13.36 28.72 -2.27
CA SER A 321 14.61 28.37 -1.61
C SER A 321 14.53 26.94 -1.04
N VAL A 322 15.67 26.25 -0.99
CA VAL A 322 15.76 24.84 -0.60
C VAL A 322 16.75 24.68 0.55
N VAL A 323 16.43 23.81 1.50
CA VAL A 323 17.35 23.41 2.58
C VAL A 323 17.74 21.96 2.38
N GLY A 324 19.02 21.65 2.39
CA GLY A 324 19.61 20.31 2.37
C GLY A 324 20.25 19.96 3.71
N ALA A 325 20.13 18.70 4.13
CA ALA A 325 20.82 18.13 5.27
C ALA A 325 21.81 17.08 4.80
N PHE A 326 23.04 17.11 5.34
CA PHE A 326 24.17 16.30 4.89
C PHE A 326 24.86 15.58 6.04
N VAL A 327 25.36 14.38 5.75
CA VAL A 327 26.34 13.66 6.60
C VAL A 327 27.59 13.46 5.72
N GLY A 328 28.67 14.16 6.07
CA GLY A 328 29.78 14.32 5.13
C GLY A 328 29.30 14.99 3.84
N ASP A 329 29.54 14.35 2.69
CA ASP A 329 29.11 14.81 1.38
C ASP A 329 27.78 14.18 0.90
N GLU A 330 27.20 13.25 1.69
CA GLU A 330 25.95 12.61 1.32
C GLU A 330 24.73 13.46 1.68
N LEU A 331 23.90 13.77 0.69
CA LEU A 331 22.61 14.40 0.90
C LEU A 331 21.65 13.41 1.58
N ARG A 332 21.12 13.75 2.77
CA ARG A 332 20.25 12.91 3.59
C ARG A 332 18.80 13.38 3.67
N ALA A 333 18.57 14.64 3.37
CA ALA A 333 17.25 15.23 3.19
C ALA A 333 17.35 16.51 2.38
N GLU A 334 16.29 16.82 1.65
CA GLU A 334 16.09 18.07 0.93
C GLU A 334 14.63 18.49 1.05
N GLN A 335 14.39 19.79 1.26
CA GLN A 335 13.03 20.32 1.41
C GLN A 335 12.96 21.77 0.95
N ASP A 336 11.89 22.07 0.20
CA ASP A 336 11.51 23.44 -0.14
C ASP A 336 11.12 24.22 1.11
N VAL A 337 11.50 25.48 1.14
CA VAL A 337 11.13 26.41 2.22
C VAL A 337 9.67 26.83 2.08
N VAL A 338 8.94 26.78 3.17
CA VAL A 338 7.55 27.26 3.28
C VAL A 338 7.52 28.61 3.94
N LEU A 339 6.77 29.55 3.36
CA LEU A 339 6.56 30.90 3.92
C LEU A 339 5.26 30.93 4.72
N ALA A 340 5.34 31.39 5.97
CA ALA A 340 4.18 31.61 6.84
C ALA A 340 4.44 32.79 7.77
N ASN A 341 3.45 33.67 7.93
CA ASN A 341 3.50 34.83 8.84
C ASN A 341 4.74 35.72 8.66
N GLY A 342 5.20 35.90 7.41
CA GLY A 342 6.38 36.71 7.10
C GLY A 342 7.73 36.03 7.42
N ARG A 343 7.72 34.76 7.78
CA ARG A 343 8.90 33.93 8.08
C ARG A 343 8.99 32.74 7.16
N SER A 344 10.17 32.18 7.06
CA SER A 344 10.45 30.98 6.27
C SER A 344 10.80 29.81 7.14
N TYR A 345 10.25 28.63 6.81
CA TYR A 345 10.36 27.38 7.59
C TYR A 345 10.73 26.21 6.71
N ALA A 346 11.42 25.23 7.29
CA ALA A 346 11.63 23.91 6.68
C ALA A 346 11.41 22.79 7.69
N THR A 347 10.78 21.70 7.21
CA THR A 347 10.63 20.45 7.96
C THR A 347 11.43 19.37 7.22
N LEU A 348 12.59 19.01 7.72
CA LEU A 348 13.47 18.02 7.14
C LEU A 348 13.29 16.67 7.84
N ASN A 349 13.08 15.61 7.07
CA ASN A 349 13.17 14.25 7.56
C ASN A 349 14.50 13.65 7.08
N VAL A 350 15.48 13.68 7.96
CA VAL A 350 16.88 13.35 7.67
C VAL A 350 17.07 11.84 7.76
N ASN A 351 17.42 11.20 6.65
CA ASN A 351 17.69 9.77 6.59
C ASN A 351 19.05 9.47 7.23
N LEU A 352 19.07 8.56 8.22
CA LEU A 352 20.24 8.26 9.02
C LEU A 352 20.55 6.77 9.02
N ALA A 353 21.84 6.42 9.00
CA ALA A 353 22.31 5.07 9.24
C ALA A 353 22.32 4.71 10.73
N GLY A 354 22.43 5.71 11.60
CA GLY A 354 22.48 5.59 13.07
C GLY A 354 22.41 6.96 13.72
N ARG A 355 23.16 7.17 14.81
CA ARG A 355 23.39 8.50 15.36
C ARG A 355 24.53 9.16 14.59
N GLU A 356 24.23 10.28 13.92
CA GLU A 356 25.16 10.92 12.98
C GLU A 356 25.20 12.44 13.15
N ARG A 357 26.33 13.00 12.79
CA ARG A 357 26.58 14.44 12.77
C ARG A 357 26.09 15.02 11.44
N VAL A 358 25.09 15.90 11.49
CA VAL A 358 24.40 16.47 10.35
C VAL A 358 24.75 17.95 10.20
N THR A 359 25.10 18.34 8.98
CA THR A 359 25.30 19.73 8.54
C THR A 359 24.18 20.15 7.60
N PHE A 360 23.96 21.45 7.44
CA PHE A 360 22.89 21.97 6.60
C PHE A 360 23.41 23.01 5.61
N ARG A 361 22.78 23.05 4.43
CA ARG A 361 23.01 24.07 3.41
C ARG A 361 21.68 24.67 2.98
N ILE A 362 21.69 25.95 2.62
CA ILE A 362 20.53 26.66 2.10
C ILE A 362 20.92 27.16 0.70
N ARG A 363 20.08 26.86 -0.28
CA ARG A 363 20.15 27.51 -1.58
C ARG A 363 19.04 28.53 -1.69
N GLU A 364 19.39 29.79 -1.76
CA GLU A 364 18.43 30.87 -1.81
C GLU A 364 17.93 31.11 -3.23
N ALA A 365 16.60 31.11 -3.42
CA ALA A 365 16.00 31.30 -4.74
C ALA A 365 16.22 32.67 -5.34
N ALA A 366 16.27 33.73 -4.52
CA ALA A 366 16.40 35.09 -4.99
C ALA A 366 17.80 35.42 -5.55
N SER A 367 18.84 34.93 -4.87
CA SER A 367 20.25 35.18 -5.29
C SER A 367 20.83 34.04 -6.10
N GLY A 368 20.28 32.83 -5.99
CA GLY A 368 20.85 31.60 -6.53
C GLY A 368 22.09 31.13 -5.75
N GLU A 369 22.45 31.81 -4.66
CA GLU A 369 23.62 31.47 -3.84
C GLU A 369 23.38 30.35 -2.88
N GLU A 370 24.44 29.62 -2.54
CA GLU A 370 24.44 28.55 -1.54
C GLU A 370 25.13 29.03 -0.25
N TYR A 371 24.47 28.81 0.87
CA TYR A 371 24.97 29.18 2.18
C TYR A 371 25.15 27.94 3.07
N GLN A 372 26.33 27.80 3.67
CA GLN A 372 26.58 26.80 4.68
C GLN A 372 25.99 27.28 6.02
N VAL A 373 25.16 26.45 6.67
CA VAL A 373 24.61 26.75 7.98
C VAL A 373 25.66 26.44 9.05
N ALA A 374 25.93 27.40 9.93
CA ALA A 374 26.92 27.22 10.99
C ALA A 374 26.53 26.17 12.05
N LYS A 375 25.21 25.95 12.24
CA LYS A 375 24.69 24.97 13.19
C LYS A 375 24.91 23.55 12.67
N VAL A 376 25.54 22.73 13.52
CA VAL A 376 25.72 21.30 13.30
C VAL A 376 24.90 20.57 14.36
N MET A 377 24.24 19.47 14.02
CA MET A 377 23.41 18.70 14.94
C MET A 377 23.83 17.23 14.98
N GLU A 378 23.85 16.64 16.16
CA GLU A 378 23.90 15.21 16.35
C GLU A 378 22.47 14.69 16.35
N LEU A 379 22.11 13.91 15.33
CA LEU A 379 20.75 13.38 15.16
C LEU A 379 20.75 11.86 15.33
N GLY A 380 19.77 11.35 16.06
CA GLY A 380 19.50 9.91 16.20
C GLY A 380 18.21 9.48 15.53
N LEU A 381 18.06 8.16 15.33
CA LEU A 381 16.90 7.57 14.66
C LEU A 381 15.59 7.91 15.40
N GLY A 382 14.62 8.42 14.66
CA GLY A 382 13.29 8.75 15.19
C GLY A 382 13.24 9.98 16.11
N GLU A 383 14.35 10.68 16.31
CA GLU A 383 14.40 11.93 17.10
C GLU A 383 13.67 13.07 16.39
N ARG A 384 13.21 14.03 17.18
CA ARG A 384 12.61 15.29 16.73
C ARG A 384 13.31 16.46 17.38
N HIS A 385 13.67 17.46 16.58
CA HIS A 385 14.35 18.67 16.99
C HIS A 385 13.62 19.89 16.39
N GLY A 386 13.46 20.95 17.16
CA GLY A 386 12.82 22.20 16.75
C GLY A 386 11.95 22.81 17.80
#